data_655d4a1c2582ff28ae0361558a96bffd
#
_entry.id   655d4a1c2582ff28ae0361558a96bffd
#
_cell.length_a   1.000
_cell.length_b   1.000
_cell.length_c   1.000
_cell.angle_alpha   90.00
_cell.angle_beta   90.00
_cell.angle_gamma   90.00
#
_symmetry.space_group_name_H-M   'P 1'
#
loop_
_entity.id
_entity.type
_entity.pdbx_description
1 polymer ?
#
loop_
_entity_poly.entity_id
_entity_poly.type
_entity_poly.pdbx_seq_one_letter_code
_entity_poly.pdbx_strand_id
1 'polypeptide(L)'
;MQRREALKSLAILTGGAVLIPSCNFEKEDILAAYSNLQITSSLQTLLGEIANAIIPPAQLKGAADLAVQDFILVMVNDCLDKDQQTQFTKGLQEFNAFSKKTGGVNFSKLEPSVKEKVITEGLAIAADTADENLKSVREFLATTKRFTI
;
A
#
# COMPACT_ATOMS: atom_id res chain seq x y z
N MET A 1 -29.14 8.09 48.73
CA MET A 1 -28.89 7.68 47.32
C MET A 1 -29.88 6.59 46.95
N GLN A 2 -30.75 6.89 46.05
CA GLN A 2 -31.77 5.90 45.64
C GLN A 2 -31.13 4.96 44.63
N ARG A 3 -31.26 3.63 44.87
CA ARG A 3 -30.71 2.58 43.99
C ARG A 3 -31.12 2.69 42.54
N ARG A 4 -32.22 3.38 42.26
CA ARG A 4 -32.76 3.63 40.93
C ARG A 4 -31.95 4.67 40.10
N GLU A 5 -31.29 5.62 40.76
CA GLU A 5 -30.47 6.61 40.10
C GLU A 5 -29.10 6.05 39.70
N ALA A 6 -28.53 5.16 40.53
CA ALA A 6 -27.29 4.45 40.17
C ALA A 6 -27.47 3.56 38.93
N LEU A 7 -28.64 2.93 38.77
CA LEU A 7 -28.95 2.11 37.60
C LEU A 7 -29.16 2.96 36.31
N LYS A 8 -29.74 4.16 36.48
CA LYS A 8 -29.88 5.09 35.34
C LYS A 8 -28.53 5.62 34.90
N SER A 9 -27.64 5.95 35.80
CA SER A 9 -26.27 6.41 35.48
C SER A 9 -25.44 5.29 34.84
N LEU A 10 -25.62 4.05 35.27
CA LEU A 10 -24.95 2.89 34.67
C LEU A 10 -25.44 2.60 33.23
N ALA A 11 -26.75 2.76 33.01
CA ALA A 11 -27.34 2.57 31.67
C ALA A 11 -26.88 3.63 30.67
N ILE A 12 -26.65 4.86 31.13
CA ILE A 12 -26.11 5.93 30.27
C ILE A 12 -24.64 5.69 29.92
N LEU A 13 -23.84 5.17 30.88
CA LEU A 13 -22.44 4.83 30.66
C LEU A 13 -22.28 3.62 29.72
N THR A 14 -23.12 2.61 29.82
CA THR A 14 -23.09 1.46 28.92
C THR A 14 -23.73 1.75 27.55
N GLY A 15 -24.77 2.57 27.50
CA GLY A 15 -25.43 2.96 26.24
C GLY A 15 -24.56 3.92 25.39
N GLY A 16 -23.78 4.81 26.04
CA GLY A 16 -22.85 5.71 25.36
C GLY A 16 -21.65 5.02 24.71
N ALA A 17 -21.21 3.89 25.27
CA ALA A 17 -20.10 3.12 24.74
C ALA A 17 -20.47 2.31 23.48
N VAL A 18 -21.75 2.02 23.25
CA VAL A 18 -22.22 1.21 22.10
C VAL A 18 -22.48 2.08 20.86
N LEU A 19 -22.55 3.41 21.01
CA LEU A 19 -22.85 4.34 19.91
C LEU A 19 -21.62 5.06 19.36
N ILE A 20 -20.43 4.78 19.86
CA ILE A 20 -19.22 5.13 19.15
C ILE A 20 -19.06 4.05 18.07
N PRO A 21 -19.26 4.34 16.79
CA PRO A 21 -18.72 3.47 15.76
C PRO A 21 -17.22 3.45 16.05
N SER A 22 -16.75 2.36 16.65
CA SER A 22 -15.34 2.06 16.60
C SER A 22 -15.02 1.90 15.12
N CYS A 23 -14.62 3.00 14.47
CA CYS A 23 -13.71 2.89 13.37
C CYS A 23 -12.48 2.22 13.97
N ASN A 24 -12.53 0.91 14.11
CA ASN A 24 -11.34 0.09 14.16
C ASN A 24 -10.69 0.27 12.79
N PHE A 25 -9.98 1.38 12.63
CA PHE A 25 -8.76 1.36 11.88
C PHE A 25 -7.85 0.47 12.74
N GLU A 26 -7.96 -0.84 12.55
CA GLU A 26 -6.90 -1.74 12.96
C GLU A 26 -5.66 -1.17 12.30
N LYS A 27 -4.78 -0.58 13.10
CA LYS A 27 -3.45 -0.21 12.63
C LYS A 27 -2.83 -1.53 12.22
N GLU A 28 -2.78 -1.74 10.92
CA GLU A 28 -2.14 -2.91 10.36
C GLU A 28 -0.69 -2.96 10.85
N ASP A 29 -0.28 -4.09 11.38
CA ASP A 29 1.04 -4.25 11.96
C ASP A 29 2.13 -4.12 10.89
N ILE A 30 3.20 -3.43 11.24
CA ILE A 30 4.38 -3.30 10.40
C ILE A 30 5.12 -4.64 10.37
N LEU A 31 5.49 -5.10 9.18
CA LEU A 31 6.22 -6.34 8.99
C LEU A 31 7.64 -6.21 9.54
N ALA A 32 7.96 -6.97 10.57
CA ALA A 32 9.27 -6.96 11.25
C ALA A 32 10.44 -7.34 10.33
N ALA A 33 10.17 -8.15 9.30
CA ALA A 33 11.17 -8.56 8.31
C ALA A 33 11.76 -7.39 7.50
N TYR A 34 11.02 -6.27 7.37
CA TYR A 34 11.43 -5.10 6.60
C TYR A 34 11.47 -3.86 7.49
N SER A 35 12.22 -3.95 8.57
CA SER A 35 12.25 -2.94 9.66
C SER A 35 12.63 -1.53 9.21
N ASN A 36 13.41 -1.40 8.14
CA ASN A 36 13.80 -0.11 7.58
C ASN A 36 12.69 0.57 6.76
N LEU A 37 11.67 -0.16 6.32
CA LEU A 37 10.70 0.31 5.32
C LEU A 37 9.31 0.62 5.87
N GLN A 38 8.96 0.21 7.09
CA GLN A 38 7.63 0.39 7.66
C GLN A 38 6.50 -0.17 6.76
N ILE A 39 6.69 -1.37 6.24
CA ILE A 39 5.76 -2.05 5.32
C ILE A 39 4.70 -2.82 6.10
N THR A 40 3.44 -2.68 5.71
CA THR A 40 2.31 -3.45 6.21
C THR A 40 1.97 -4.60 5.26
N SER A 41 1.17 -5.57 5.71
CA SER A 41 0.72 -6.70 4.87
C SER A 41 -0.08 -6.22 3.66
N SER A 42 -0.88 -5.16 3.77
CA SER A 42 -1.63 -4.61 2.65
C SER A 42 -0.72 -3.97 1.61
N LEU A 43 0.34 -3.28 2.02
CA LEU A 43 1.34 -2.73 1.11
C LEU A 43 2.16 -3.82 0.42
N GLN A 44 2.50 -4.90 1.12
CA GLN A 44 3.16 -6.08 0.53
C GLN A 44 2.27 -6.73 -0.53
N THR A 45 0.98 -6.91 -0.23
CA THR A 45 -0.01 -7.45 -1.18
C THR A 45 -0.13 -6.55 -2.41
N LEU A 46 -0.26 -5.24 -2.23
CA LEU A 46 -0.31 -4.27 -3.32
C LEU A 46 0.95 -4.35 -4.21
N LEU A 47 2.13 -4.45 -3.61
CA LEU A 47 3.38 -4.61 -4.35
C LEU A 47 3.38 -5.90 -5.20
N GLY A 48 2.86 -7.00 -4.66
CA GLY A 48 2.68 -8.25 -5.39
C GLY A 48 1.73 -8.10 -6.59
N GLU A 49 0.63 -7.37 -6.44
CA GLU A 49 -0.29 -7.09 -7.53
C GLU A 49 0.35 -6.21 -8.63
N ILE A 50 1.18 -5.24 -8.24
CA ILE A 50 1.92 -4.40 -9.19
C ILE A 50 2.97 -5.24 -9.94
N ALA A 51 3.73 -6.07 -9.24
CA ALA A 51 4.69 -6.99 -9.86
C ALA A 51 3.99 -7.96 -10.82
N ASN A 52 2.82 -8.46 -10.46
CA ASN A 52 1.99 -9.33 -11.30
C ASN A 52 1.44 -8.61 -12.55
N ALA A 53 1.21 -7.31 -12.49
CA ALA A 53 0.83 -6.53 -13.66
C ALA A 53 2.02 -6.28 -14.61
N ILE A 54 3.26 -6.33 -14.09
CA ILE A 54 4.49 -6.25 -14.90
C ILE A 54 4.81 -7.60 -15.56
N ILE A 55 4.72 -8.71 -14.78
CA ILE A 55 4.89 -10.08 -15.28
C ILE A 55 3.65 -10.88 -14.89
N PRO A 56 2.60 -10.86 -15.73
CA PRO A 56 1.35 -11.55 -15.42
C PRO A 56 1.49 -13.07 -15.55
N PRO A 57 0.69 -13.84 -14.79
CA PRO A 57 0.60 -15.27 -14.96
C PRO A 57 0.02 -15.60 -16.34
N ALA A 58 0.63 -16.55 -17.03
CA ALA A 58 0.16 -17.10 -18.31
C ALA A 58 0.36 -18.62 -18.33
N GLN A 59 1.20 -19.13 -19.23
CA GLN A 59 1.65 -20.54 -19.21
C GLN A 59 2.66 -20.80 -18.09
N LEU A 60 3.34 -19.76 -17.62
CA LEU A 60 4.26 -19.76 -16.49
C LEU A 60 3.65 -19.00 -15.31
N LYS A 61 4.19 -19.21 -14.13
CA LYS A 61 3.81 -18.46 -12.92
C LYS A 61 4.09 -16.97 -13.09
N GLY A 62 3.16 -16.12 -12.62
CA GLY A 62 3.37 -14.70 -12.55
C GLY A 62 4.31 -14.29 -11.40
N ALA A 63 4.67 -13.00 -11.35
CA ALA A 63 5.60 -12.50 -10.35
C ALA A 63 5.13 -12.73 -8.91
N ALA A 64 3.83 -12.53 -8.62
CA ALA A 64 3.29 -12.75 -7.27
C ALA A 64 3.33 -14.23 -6.86
N ASP A 65 3.13 -15.17 -7.80
CA ASP A 65 3.21 -16.60 -7.53
C ASP A 65 4.64 -17.07 -7.16
N LEU A 66 5.63 -16.28 -7.56
CA LEU A 66 7.06 -16.49 -7.25
C LEU A 66 7.52 -15.65 -6.05
N ALA A 67 6.59 -15.00 -5.33
CA ALA A 67 6.89 -14.12 -4.21
C ALA A 67 7.91 -13.01 -4.55
N VAL A 68 7.85 -12.47 -5.76
CA VAL A 68 8.76 -11.42 -6.22
C VAL A 68 8.65 -10.17 -5.36
N GLN A 69 7.48 -9.86 -4.80
CA GLN A 69 7.28 -8.78 -3.83
C GLN A 69 8.20 -8.92 -2.61
N ASP A 70 8.42 -10.13 -2.10
CA ASP A 70 9.30 -10.37 -0.95
C ASP A 70 10.75 -10.13 -1.32
N PHE A 71 11.16 -10.59 -2.50
CA PHE A 71 12.49 -10.29 -3.03
C PHE A 71 12.72 -8.79 -3.21
N ILE A 72 11.75 -8.07 -3.78
CA ILE A 72 11.84 -6.61 -3.94
C ILE A 72 12.01 -5.93 -2.58
N LEU A 73 11.21 -6.31 -1.58
CA LEU A 73 11.28 -5.72 -0.25
C LEU A 73 12.62 -5.98 0.43
N VAL A 74 13.17 -7.19 0.31
CA VAL A 74 14.52 -7.51 0.81
C VAL A 74 15.57 -6.63 0.12
N MET A 75 15.53 -6.53 -1.20
CA MET A 75 16.48 -5.72 -1.96
C MET A 75 16.41 -4.24 -1.57
N VAL A 76 15.22 -3.70 -1.38
CA VAL A 76 15.04 -2.30 -0.95
C VAL A 76 15.50 -2.12 0.49
N ASN A 77 15.14 -3.04 1.40
CA ASN A 77 15.47 -2.94 2.82
C ASN A 77 16.98 -3.03 3.08
N ASP A 78 17.68 -3.90 2.36
CA ASP A 78 19.07 -4.29 2.67
C ASP A 78 20.09 -3.63 1.74
N CYS A 79 19.71 -3.29 0.51
CA CYS A 79 20.66 -2.88 -0.53
C CYS A 79 20.53 -1.42 -0.95
N LEU A 80 19.41 -0.73 -0.67
CA LEU A 80 19.22 0.67 -1.02
C LEU A 80 19.59 1.59 0.15
N ASP A 81 20.02 2.80 -0.17
CA ASP A 81 20.26 3.84 0.83
C ASP A 81 18.95 4.40 1.43
N LYS A 82 19.08 5.19 2.50
CA LYS A 82 17.92 5.73 3.24
C LYS A 82 17.00 6.61 2.40
N ASP A 83 17.56 7.39 1.48
CA ASP A 83 16.77 8.28 0.63
C ASP A 83 15.97 7.46 -0.38
N GLN A 84 16.58 6.46 -0.98
CA GLN A 84 15.92 5.51 -1.90
C GLN A 84 14.86 4.68 -1.20
N GLN A 85 15.13 4.19 0.03
CA GLN A 85 14.16 3.49 0.87
C GLN A 85 12.94 4.37 1.16
N THR A 86 13.17 5.63 1.52
CA THR A 86 12.11 6.60 1.81
C THR A 86 11.27 6.89 0.58
N GLN A 87 11.89 7.12 -0.57
CA GLN A 87 11.18 7.34 -1.83
C GLN A 87 10.36 6.12 -2.26
N PHE A 88 10.91 4.93 -2.14
CA PHE A 88 10.19 3.68 -2.43
C PHE A 88 8.97 3.51 -1.54
N THR A 89 9.14 3.63 -0.22
CA THR A 89 8.05 3.44 0.75
C THR A 89 6.95 4.48 0.55
N LYS A 90 7.32 5.74 0.38
CA LYS A 90 6.37 6.83 0.10
C LYS A 90 5.61 6.58 -1.20
N GLY A 91 6.30 6.20 -2.27
CA GLY A 91 5.68 5.90 -3.56
C GLY A 91 4.68 4.74 -3.49
N LEU A 92 5.00 3.69 -2.75
CA LEU A 92 4.10 2.57 -2.51
C LEU A 92 2.85 2.99 -1.71
N GLN A 93 3.01 3.82 -0.68
CA GLN A 93 1.90 4.35 0.12
C GLN A 93 0.98 5.27 -0.71
N GLU A 94 1.54 6.10 -1.59
CA GLU A 94 0.79 7.04 -2.44
C GLU A 94 0.21 6.38 -3.70
N PHE A 95 0.63 5.16 -4.03
CA PHE A 95 0.27 4.52 -5.30
C PHE A 95 -1.23 4.31 -5.48
N ASN A 96 -1.97 3.95 -4.44
CA ASN A 96 -3.43 3.81 -4.55
C ASN A 96 -4.15 5.14 -4.81
N ALA A 97 -3.64 6.26 -4.27
CA ALA A 97 -4.16 7.59 -4.60
C ALA A 97 -3.90 7.95 -6.07
N PHE A 98 -2.70 7.65 -6.57
CA PHE A 98 -2.35 7.78 -7.98
C PHE A 98 -3.24 6.88 -8.87
N SER A 99 -3.43 5.62 -8.49
CA SER A 99 -4.30 4.67 -9.21
C SER A 99 -5.75 5.16 -9.31
N LYS A 100 -6.31 5.71 -8.21
CA LYS A 100 -7.65 6.31 -8.22
C LYS A 100 -7.76 7.49 -9.17
N LYS A 101 -6.75 8.34 -9.21
CA LYS A 101 -6.72 9.53 -10.08
C LYS A 101 -6.62 9.13 -11.56
N THR A 102 -5.85 8.09 -11.88
CA THR A 102 -5.57 7.65 -13.26
C THR A 102 -6.57 6.63 -13.77
N GLY A 103 -6.95 5.66 -12.93
CA GLY A 103 -7.81 4.51 -13.27
C GLY A 103 -9.20 4.55 -12.65
N GLY A 104 -9.50 5.50 -11.77
CA GLY A 104 -10.82 5.70 -11.15
C GLY A 104 -11.05 4.99 -9.82
N VAL A 105 -10.33 3.90 -9.54
CA VAL A 105 -10.43 3.11 -8.30
C VAL A 105 -9.06 2.65 -7.80
N ASN A 106 -9.04 1.98 -6.64
CA ASN A 106 -7.82 1.34 -6.13
C ASN A 106 -7.29 0.32 -7.14
N PHE A 107 -5.97 0.19 -7.17
CA PHE A 107 -5.28 -0.66 -8.14
C PHE A 107 -5.78 -2.11 -8.17
N SER A 108 -6.04 -2.71 -7.00
CA SER A 108 -6.56 -4.08 -6.88
C SER A 108 -7.88 -4.33 -7.60
N LYS A 109 -8.70 -3.28 -7.78
CA LYS A 109 -10.03 -3.34 -8.41
C LYS A 109 -10.01 -3.04 -9.90
N LEU A 110 -8.84 -2.70 -10.47
CA LEU A 110 -8.71 -2.40 -11.89
C LEU A 110 -8.65 -3.67 -12.75
N GLU A 111 -9.20 -3.57 -13.95
CA GLU A 111 -8.99 -4.56 -15.00
C GLU A 111 -7.52 -4.63 -15.45
N PRO A 112 -7.02 -5.79 -15.92
CA PRO A 112 -5.61 -5.97 -16.29
C PRO A 112 -5.07 -4.91 -17.26
N SER A 113 -5.83 -4.54 -18.28
CA SER A 113 -5.44 -3.52 -19.25
C SER A 113 -5.32 -2.12 -18.64
N VAL A 114 -6.17 -1.81 -17.66
CA VAL A 114 -6.12 -0.53 -16.94
C VAL A 114 -4.96 -0.53 -15.93
N LYS A 115 -4.65 -1.67 -15.29
CA LYS A 115 -3.46 -1.85 -14.44
C LYS A 115 -2.18 -1.54 -15.22
N GLU A 116 -2.04 -2.10 -16.42
CA GLU A 116 -0.90 -1.82 -17.31
C GLU A 116 -0.80 -0.34 -17.68
N LYS A 117 -1.94 0.29 -18.01
CA LYS A 117 -1.99 1.73 -18.29
C LYS A 117 -1.54 2.57 -17.10
N VAL A 118 -2.04 2.28 -15.87
CA VAL A 118 -1.66 3.02 -14.65
C VAL A 118 -0.15 2.92 -14.40
N ILE A 119 0.43 1.73 -14.55
CA ILE A 119 1.88 1.54 -14.40
C ILE A 119 2.65 2.33 -15.46
N THR A 120 2.23 2.27 -16.72
CA THR A 120 2.87 2.99 -17.83
C THR A 120 2.82 4.50 -17.62
N GLU A 121 1.68 5.05 -17.21
CA GLU A 121 1.54 6.48 -16.89
C GLU A 121 2.39 6.88 -15.69
N GLY A 122 2.45 6.05 -14.65
CA GLY A 122 3.31 6.30 -13.49
C GLY A 122 4.81 6.33 -13.86
N LEU A 123 5.25 5.43 -14.72
CA LEU A 123 6.64 5.42 -15.22
C LEU A 123 6.95 6.60 -16.16
N ALA A 124 5.93 7.15 -16.83
CA ALA A 124 6.05 8.30 -17.73
C ALA A 124 6.03 9.65 -17.00
N ILE A 125 5.80 9.69 -15.69
CA ILE A 125 5.88 10.93 -14.90
C ILE A 125 7.26 11.57 -15.11
N ALA A 126 7.29 12.89 -15.36
CA ALA A 126 8.54 13.62 -15.58
C ALA A 126 9.47 13.52 -14.35
N ALA A 127 10.76 13.30 -14.60
CA ALA A 127 11.75 13.15 -13.52
C ALA A 127 11.95 14.46 -12.72
N ASP A 128 11.69 15.58 -13.33
CA ASP A 128 11.79 16.92 -12.78
C ASP A 128 10.47 17.48 -12.26
N THR A 129 9.45 16.63 -12.08
CA THR A 129 8.16 17.05 -11.54
C THR A 129 8.32 17.72 -10.17
N ALA A 130 7.63 18.85 -9.98
CA ALA A 130 7.61 19.55 -8.69
C ALA A 130 6.72 18.86 -7.64
N ASP A 131 5.88 17.92 -8.06
CA ASP A 131 5.02 17.14 -7.17
C ASP A 131 5.81 15.96 -6.56
N GLU A 132 6.17 16.10 -5.29
CA GLU A 132 6.95 15.09 -4.56
C GLU A 132 6.24 13.74 -4.42
N ASN A 133 4.90 13.70 -4.43
CA ASN A 133 4.17 12.44 -4.39
C ASN A 133 4.25 11.72 -5.74
N LEU A 134 4.09 12.45 -6.84
CA LEU A 134 4.25 11.89 -8.18
C LEU A 134 5.69 11.42 -8.42
N LYS A 135 6.67 12.20 -7.97
CA LYS A 135 8.08 11.80 -8.02
C LYS A 135 8.33 10.48 -7.27
N SER A 136 7.79 10.36 -6.04
CA SER A 136 7.92 9.13 -5.26
C SER A 136 7.23 7.94 -5.93
N VAL A 137 6.05 8.12 -6.54
CA VAL A 137 5.35 7.08 -7.31
C VAL A 137 6.22 6.62 -8.50
N ARG A 138 6.80 7.55 -9.25
CA ARG A 138 7.70 7.22 -10.38
C ARG A 138 8.91 6.42 -9.93
N GLU A 139 9.63 6.89 -8.91
CA GLU A 139 10.83 6.20 -8.38
C GLU A 139 10.50 4.83 -7.80
N PHE A 140 9.37 4.71 -7.11
CA PHE A 140 8.83 3.44 -6.64
C PHE A 140 8.59 2.45 -7.80
N LEU A 141 7.87 2.88 -8.84
CA LEU A 141 7.59 2.03 -10.00
C LEU A 141 8.85 1.66 -10.79
N ALA A 142 9.78 2.59 -10.96
CA ALA A 142 11.05 2.33 -11.62
C ALA A 142 11.88 1.28 -10.85
N THR A 143 11.94 1.38 -9.53
CA THR A 143 12.61 0.40 -8.66
C THR A 143 11.91 -0.95 -8.70
N THR A 144 10.57 -0.97 -8.59
CA THR A 144 9.77 -2.19 -8.69
C THR A 144 10.01 -2.91 -10.02
N LYS A 145 9.93 -2.19 -11.14
CA LYS A 145 10.20 -2.74 -12.46
C LYS A 145 11.61 -3.34 -12.54
N ARG A 146 12.63 -2.60 -12.09
CA ARG A 146 14.03 -3.04 -12.13
C ARG A 146 14.27 -4.36 -11.39
N PHE A 147 13.59 -4.58 -10.28
CA PHE A 147 13.75 -5.81 -9.48
C PHE A 147 12.77 -6.92 -9.88
N THR A 148 11.77 -6.63 -10.69
CA THR A 148 10.82 -7.64 -11.21
C THR A 148 11.33 -8.29 -12.50
N ILE A 149 12.07 -7.58 -13.31
CA ILE A 149 12.66 -8.02 -14.60
C ILE A 149 14.13 -8.32 -14.41
#